data_f6483cd0edda1ad1f409fe8a0b6d00a9
#
_entry.id   f6483cd0edda1ad1f409fe8a0b6d00a9
#
_cell.length_a   1.000
_cell.length_b   1.000
_cell.length_c   1.000
_cell.angle_alpha   90.00
_cell.angle_beta   90.00
_cell.angle_gamma   90.00
#
_symmetry.space_group_name_H-M   'P 1'
#
loop_
_entity.id
_entity.type
_entity.pdbx_description
1 polymer ?
#
loop_
_entity_poly.entity_id
_entity_poly.type
_entity_poly.pdbx_seq_one_letter_code
_entity_poly.pdbx_strand_id
1 'polypeptide(L)'
;MQPDFWNDKRPAGVPSDVDLRAYSSVVDVFERNCKKFADRPAYSNMGVTLSYAELERHSASFAVYLQQHTELKPGDRIAVQMPNLIQYPIAVFGAIRAGLVVVNTNPLYTAREMLHQFKDSGARALVYLNIFGKNVEQVLADTDIQYLIEVKMGDMQSAAKGWLINTVVDKVKKMVPEYHLPQAVSFKSVLRQGRGDHLKPVQLDLDDIAVLQYTGGTTGLPKGAMLTHGNLVANMLQVYACMQQHGPDGQPMFREGREIMVAPLPLYHIYAFTGNCMCMMVSGSHNLLITNPRDIGGFIKELKKWKFSAMVGVNTLFVAMMEHPDFKTLDFSSLRLTNSGGSALVTSTAERWLQLTGCPIVEGYGLTETSPVAAANPYGSASRLGTVGIPVIGTAVKVIDDEGLELPLGERGELCLKGPQIMLGYWHQPEATAEALDSEGWLKTGDIAVIDPDGFIRIVDRKKDIIIVSGFNVYPNEIEGVVMRHPKVVNCAVIGVPDERSGEAVKLFVVPCDSSLTAEELKAFCKENFTAYKIPKQIVLRESLPMTPVGKILRRELRDTA
;
A
#
# COMPACT_ATOMS: atom_id res chain seq x y z
N MET A 1 -22.91 5.41 12.07
CA MET A 1 -22.41 6.31 13.13
C MET A 1 -21.66 7.48 12.54
N GLN A 2 -21.94 8.69 13.03
CA GLN A 2 -21.30 9.93 12.56
C GLN A 2 -19.89 10.10 13.16
N PRO A 3 -18.99 10.86 12.50
CA PRO A 3 -17.61 11.06 12.95
C PRO A 3 -17.46 11.53 14.40
N ASP A 4 -18.38 12.34 14.90
CA ASP A 4 -18.35 12.90 16.27
C ASP A 4 -18.38 11.86 17.39
N PHE A 5 -18.95 10.67 17.12
CA PHE A 5 -18.95 9.56 18.07
C PHE A 5 -17.53 9.17 18.55
N TRP A 6 -16.51 9.40 17.73
CA TRP A 6 -15.12 9.05 18.04
C TRP A 6 -14.28 10.20 18.60
N ASN A 7 -14.81 11.44 18.66
CA ASN A 7 -14.01 12.59 19.11
C ASN A 7 -13.46 12.39 20.53
N ASP A 8 -14.29 11.93 21.46
CA ASP A 8 -13.89 11.67 22.86
C ASP A 8 -13.05 10.39 23.04
N LYS A 9 -12.93 9.58 21.99
CA LYS A 9 -12.17 8.31 21.99
C LYS A 9 -10.78 8.46 21.41
N ARG A 10 -10.48 9.62 20.84
CA ARG A 10 -9.17 9.88 20.24
C ARG A 10 -8.11 10.10 21.31
N PRO A 11 -6.89 9.58 21.11
CA PRO A 11 -5.79 9.81 22.05
C PRO A 11 -5.44 11.30 22.20
N ALA A 12 -4.83 11.64 23.33
CA ALA A 12 -4.30 12.98 23.55
C ALA A 12 -3.35 13.43 22.42
N GLY A 13 -3.46 14.67 22.00
CA GLY A 13 -2.67 15.24 20.89
C GLY A 13 -3.28 15.03 19.51
N VAL A 14 -4.19 14.06 19.32
CA VAL A 14 -4.93 13.93 18.06
C VAL A 14 -6.04 14.99 18.05
N PRO A 15 -6.04 15.93 17.09
CA PRO A 15 -7.06 16.97 17.03
C PRO A 15 -8.44 16.33 16.74
N SER A 16 -9.49 16.92 17.28
CA SER A 16 -10.88 16.51 17.02
C SER A 16 -11.42 17.12 15.72
N ASP A 17 -10.84 18.25 15.28
CA ASP A 17 -11.18 18.93 14.05
C ASP A 17 -9.93 19.22 13.23
N VAL A 18 -10.00 18.96 11.92
CA VAL A 18 -8.91 19.17 10.95
C VAL A 18 -9.52 19.75 9.69
N ASP A 19 -8.98 20.88 9.24
CA ASP A 19 -9.32 21.42 7.92
C ASP A 19 -8.78 20.48 6.83
N LEU A 20 -9.61 19.54 6.38
CA LEU A 20 -9.27 18.57 5.35
C LEU A 20 -9.14 19.19 3.95
N ARG A 21 -9.31 20.52 3.82
CA ARG A 21 -9.10 21.31 2.61
C ARG A 21 -8.02 22.37 2.77
N ALA A 22 -7.12 22.23 3.74
CA ALA A 22 -6.03 23.17 4.03
C ALA A 22 -5.05 23.37 2.86
N TYR A 23 -5.10 22.49 1.86
CA TYR A 23 -4.36 22.56 0.61
C TYR A 23 -5.33 22.50 -0.58
N SER A 24 -5.05 23.28 -1.63
CA SER A 24 -5.88 23.33 -2.83
C SER A 24 -5.69 22.16 -3.79
N SER A 25 -4.58 21.44 -3.68
CA SER A 25 -4.25 20.26 -4.50
C SER A 25 -3.04 19.51 -3.95
N VAL A 26 -2.73 18.35 -4.52
CA VAL A 26 -1.46 17.61 -4.26
C VAL A 26 -0.24 18.46 -4.67
N VAL A 27 -0.36 19.31 -5.69
CA VAL A 27 0.71 20.24 -6.08
C VAL A 27 0.98 21.26 -4.98
N ASP A 28 -0.06 21.82 -4.41
CA ASP A 28 0.06 22.79 -3.29
C ASP A 28 0.71 22.14 -2.06
N VAL A 29 0.34 20.88 -1.73
CA VAL A 29 1.04 20.09 -0.69
C VAL A 29 2.52 19.99 -1.01
N PHE A 30 2.85 19.60 -2.24
CA PHE A 30 4.23 19.39 -2.67
C PHE A 30 5.05 20.68 -2.59
N GLU A 31 4.58 21.77 -3.21
CA GLU A 31 5.35 23.02 -3.33
C GLU A 31 5.53 23.71 -1.97
N ARG A 32 4.48 23.80 -1.16
CA ARG A 32 4.57 24.40 0.18
C ARG A 32 5.53 23.65 1.09
N ASN A 33 5.49 22.32 1.07
CA ASN A 33 6.35 21.52 1.94
C ASN A 33 7.78 21.39 1.41
N CYS A 34 8.01 21.31 0.11
CA CYS A 34 9.36 21.40 -0.46
C CYS A 34 10.03 22.74 -0.13
N LYS A 35 9.28 23.83 -0.11
CA LYS A 35 9.78 25.14 0.34
C LYS A 35 10.05 25.18 1.86
N LYS A 36 9.12 24.66 2.67
CA LYS A 36 9.23 24.63 4.14
C LYS A 36 10.44 23.83 4.63
N PHE A 37 10.72 22.70 3.97
CA PHE A 37 11.74 21.74 4.37
C PHE A 37 12.93 21.65 3.41
N ALA A 38 13.19 22.68 2.62
CA ALA A 38 14.11 22.70 1.48
C ALA A 38 15.44 21.98 1.71
N ASP A 39 16.10 22.25 2.83
CA ASP A 39 17.42 21.72 3.15
C ASP A 39 17.40 20.32 3.82
N ARG A 40 16.20 19.79 4.10
CA ARG A 40 16.08 18.48 4.74
C ARG A 40 16.16 17.35 3.73
N PRO A 41 16.69 16.17 4.12
CA PRO A 41 16.62 14.98 3.28
C PRO A 41 15.14 14.56 3.10
N ALA A 42 14.75 14.30 1.84
CA ALA A 42 13.43 13.82 1.47
C ALA A 42 13.44 12.31 1.20
N TYR A 43 14.38 11.86 0.36
CA TYR A 43 14.49 10.45 -0.03
C TYR A 43 15.94 9.99 -0.07
N SER A 44 16.20 8.79 0.45
CA SER A 44 17.47 8.08 0.26
C SER A 44 17.24 6.72 -0.38
N ASN A 45 18.11 6.37 -1.33
CA ASN A 45 18.10 5.06 -1.98
C ASN A 45 19.48 4.75 -2.57
N MET A 46 19.97 3.54 -2.38
CA MET A 46 21.23 3.04 -2.95
C MET A 46 22.44 3.98 -2.71
N GLY A 47 22.45 4.68 -1.57
CA GLY A 47 23.53 5.60 -1.16
C GLY A 47 23.47 6.98 -1.84
N VAL A 48 22.33 7.37 -2.38
CA VAL A 48 22.02 8.75 -2.79
C VAL A 48 20.94 9.28 -1.87
N THR A 49 21.07 10.53 -1.48
CA THR A 49 20.06 11.28 -0.74
C THR A 49 19.67 12.51 -1.53
N LEU A 50 18.38 12.73 -1.72
CA LEU A 50 17.83 13.98 -2.23
C LEU A 50 17.25 14.81 -1.09
N SER A 51 17.56 16.10 -1.08
CA SER A 51 16.83 17.07 -0.26
C SER A 51 15.47 17.39 -0.87
N TYR A 52 14.59 18.05 -0.09
CA TYR A 52 13.30 18.54 -0.60
C TYR A 52 13.49 19.57 -1.73
N ALA A 53 14.51 20.44 -1.63
CA ALA A 53 14.84 21.39 -2.70
C ALA A 53 15.30 20.68 -3.99
N GLU A 54 16.08 19.60 -3.87
CA GLU A 54 16.50 18.81 -5.04
C GLU A 54 15.35 18.04 -5.66
N LEU A 55 14.46 17.50 -4.84
CA LEU A 55 13.23 16.84 -5.31
C LEU A 55 12.35 17.83 -6.08
N GLU A 56 12.15 19.05 -5.53
CA GLU A 56 11.40 20.11 -6.19
C GLU A 56 12.00 20.44 -7.55
N ARG A 57 13.31 20.72 -7.60
CA ARG A 57 14.02 21.06 -8.83
C ARG A 57 13.92 19.96 -9.89
N HIS A 58 14.12 18.70 -9.51
CA HIS A 58 14.04 17.58 -10.46
C HIS A 58 12.63 17.33 -10.95
N SER A 59 11.62 17.42 -10.07
CA SER A 59 10.21 17.28 -10.48
C SER A 59 9.77 18.45 -11.38
N ALA A 60 10.25 19.67 -11.14
CA ALA A 60 10.03 20.81 -12.04
C ALA A 60 10.62 20.53 -13.42
N SER A 61 11.87 20.08 -13.51
CA SER A 61 12.49 19.74 -14.79
C SER A 61 11.72 18.63 -15.51
N PHE A 62 11.23 17.63 -14.79
CA PHE A 62 10.39 16.57 -15.37
C PHE A 62 9.06 17.12 -15.89
N ALA A 63 8.39 17.98 -15.14
CA ALA A 63 7.13 18.62 -15.53
C ALA A 63 7.30 19.53 -16.76
N VAL A 64 8.37 20.34 -16.78
CA VAL A 64 8.71 21.19 -17.94
C VAL A 64 8.90 20.36 -19.20
N TYR A 65 9.63 19.24 -19.10
CA TYR A 65 9.79 18.33 -20.24
C TYR A 65 8.42 17.85 -20.75
N LEU A 66 7.53 17.41 -19.88
CA LEU A 66 6.20 16.97 -20.27
C LEU A 66 5.39 18.08 -20.95
N GLN A 67 5.48 19.32 -20.46
CA GLN A 67 4.75 20.45 -21.03
C GLN A 67 5.30 20.98 -22.35
N GLN A 68 6.63 20.89 -22.58
CA GLN A 68 7.30 21.57 -23.69
C GLN A 68 7.82 20.63 -24.77
N HIS A 69 8.07 19.36 -24.42
CA HIS A 69 8.62 18.38 -25.36
C HIS A 69 7.66 17.24 -25.68
N THR A 70 6.40 17.37 -25.24
CA THR A 70 5.31 16.44 -25.57
C THR A 70 4.04 17.22 -25.88
N GLU A 71 3.06 16.54 -26.49
CA GLU A 71 1.73 17.09 -26.75
C GLU A 71 0.71 16.71 -25.64
N LEU A 72 1.22 16.26 -24.49
CA LEU A 72 0.38 15.92 -23.33
C LEU A 72 -0.28 17.17 -22.77
N LYS A 73 -1.53 17.03 -22.35
CA LYS A 73 -2.35 18.10 -21.77
C LYS A 73 -2.80 17.74 -20.36
N PRO A 74 -3.15 18.74 -19.53
CA PRO A 74 -3.79 18.46 -18.26
C PRO A 74 -4.96 17.48 -18.41
N GLY A 75 -5.03 16.48 -17.53
CA GLY A 75 -5.99 15.36 -17.58
C GLY A 75 -5.52 14.16 -18.42
N ASP A 76 -4.46 14.26 -19.23
CA ASP A 76 -3.88 13.07 -19.87
C ASP A 76 -3.24 12.14 -18.82
N ARG A 77 -3.22 10.84 -19.12
CA ARG A 77 -2.71 9.81 -18.20
C ARG A 77 -1.28 9.44 -18.53
N ILE A 78 -0.46 9.35 -17.49
CA ILE A 78 0.93 8.88 -17.55
C ILE A 78 1.10 7.67 -16.63
N ALA A 79 1.48 6.53 -17.18
CA ALA A 79 1.79 5.35 -16.41
C ALA A 79 3.21 5.44 -15.82
N VAL A 80 3.37 5.01 -14.54
CA VAL A 80 4.68 4.98 -13.85
C VAL A 80 4.92 3.58 -13.34
N GLN A 81 5.90 2.89 -13.95
CA GLN A 81 6.21 1.47 -13.72
C GLN A 81 7.65 1.28 -13.23
N MET A 82 7.85 1.34 -11.94
CA MET A 82 9.15 1.08 -11.32
C MET A 82 9.01 0.67 -9.85
N PRO A 83 9.99 -0.05 -9.28
CA PRO A 83 10.07 -0.31 -7.84
C PRO A 83 10.45 0.97 -7.09
N ASN A 84 10.69 0.84 -5.77
CA ASN A 84 11.12 1.95 -4.93
C ASN A 84 12.50 2.46 -5.36
N LEU A 85 12.49 3.52 -6.15
CA LEU A 85 13.65 4.28 -6.63
C LEU A 85 13.40 5.77 -6.42
N ILE A 86 14.45 6.56 -6.29
CA ILE A 86 14.37 8.03 -6.16
C ILE A 86 13.68 8.66 -7.38
N GLN A 87 13.77 8.04 -8.55
CA GLN A 87 13.13 8.50 -9.77
C GLN A 87 11.60 8.46 -9.68
N TYR A 88 11.03 7.57 -8.85
CA TYR A 88 9.58 7.47 -8.70
C TYR A 88 8.95 8.78 -8.20
N PRO A 89 9.31 9.34 -7.02
CA PRO A 89 8.71 10.60 -6.58
C PRO A 89 9.00 11.77 -7.52
N ILE A 90 10.16 11.80 -8.19
CA ILE A 90 10.46 12.83 -9.21
C ILE A 90 9.46 12.75 -10.38
N ALA A 91 9.25 11.55 -10.93
CA ALA A 91 8.34 11.34 -12.06
C ALA A 91 6.88 11.63 -11.68
N VAL A 92 6.43 11.11 -10.53
CA VAL A 92 5.04 11.25 -10.08
C VAL A 92 4.70 12.70 -9.77
N PHE A 93 5.49 13.38 -8.94
CA PHE A 93 5.20 14.78 -8.62
C PHE A 93 5.43 15.70 -9.83
N GLY A 94 6.39 15.37 -10.70
CA GLY A 94 6.55 16.09 -11.96
C GLY A 94 5.35 15.93 -12.89
N ALA A 95 4.79 14.74 -13.01
CA ALA A 95 3.59 14.48 -13.80
C ALA A 95 2.37 15.24 -13.24
N ILE A 96 2.13 15.16 -11.93
CA ILE A 96 1.03 15.88 -11.26
C ILE A 96 1.19 17.40 -11.43
N ARG A 97 2.40 17.94 -11.30
CA ARG A 97 2.70 19.37 -11.55
C ARG A 97 2.46 19.80 -13.00
N ALA A 98 2.61 18.89 -13.94
CA ALA A 98 2.24 19.13 -15.34
C ALA A 98 0.73 19.00 -15.59
N GLY A 99 -0.08 18.68 -14.57
CA GLY A 99 -1.52 18.50 -14.65
C GLY A 99 -1.93 17.11 -15.15
N LEU A 100 -1.02 16.14 -15.17
CA LEU A 100 -1.32 14.79 -15.65
C LEU A 100 -1.87 13.89 -14.55
N VAL A 101 -2.72 12.95 -14.93
CA VAL A 101 -3.22 11.89 -14.06
C VAL A 101 -2.22 10.73 -14.03
N VAL A 102 -1.72 10.39 -12.85
CA VAL A 102 -0.77 9.30 -12.66
C VAL A 102 -1.49 7.94 -12.64
N VAL A 103 -1.01 7.00 -13.46
CA VAL A 103 -1.44 5.60 -13.43
C VAL A 103 -0.33 4.79 -12.78
N ASN A 104 -0.48 4.48 -11.51
CA ASN A 104 0.49 3.66 -10.79
C ASN A 104 0.45 2.23 -11.32
N THR A 105 1.59 1.76 -11.83
CA THR A 105 1.71 0.47 -12.49
C THR A 105 2.65 -0.46 -11.73
N ASN A 106 2.17 -1.65 -11.41
CA ASN A 106 3.00 -2.68 -10.79
C ASN A 106 4.10 -3.13 -11.77
N PRO A 107 5.39 -2.97 -11.44
CA PRO A 107 6.48 -3.36 -12.33
C PRO A 107 6.54 -4.87 -12.62
N LEU A 108 5.91 -5.71 -11.79
CA LEU A 108 5.85 -7.16 -11.96
C LEU A 108 4.65 -7.63 -12.80
N TYR A 109 3.86 -6.72 -13.34
CA TYR A 109 2.77 -7.10 -14.25
C TYR A 109 3.30 -7.83 -15.48
N THR A 110 2.57 -8.87 -15.87
CA THR A 110 2.75 -9.54 -17.16
C THR A 110 2.38 -8.59 -18.30
N ALA A 111 2.79 -8.90 -19.52
CA ALA A 111 2.41 -8.14 -20.70
C ALA A 111 0.87 -8.02 -20.83
N ARG A 112 0.12 -9.09 -20.51
CA ARG A 112 -1.35 -9.10 -20.54
C ARG A 112 -1.96 -8.11 -19.54
N GLU A 113 -1.45 -8.07 -18.30
CA GLU A 113 -1.93 -7.15 -17.27
C GLU A 113 -1.59 -5.69 -17.61
N MET A 114 -0.38 -5.46 -18.14
CA MET A 114 0.04 -4.14 -18.64
C MET A 114 -0.87 -3.66 -19.76
N LEU A 115 -1.13 -4.52 -20.75
CA LEU A 115 -1.99 -4.20 -21.88
C LEU A 115 -3.40 -3.80 -21.43
N HIS A 116 -3.96 -4.57 -20.50
CA HIS A 116 -5.27 -4.24 -19.92
C HIS A 116 -5.24 -2.87 -19.24
N GLN A 117 -4.29 -2.62 -18.34
CA GLN A 117 -4.21 -1.36 -17.59
C GLN A 117 -3.98 -0.15 -18.50
N PHE A 118 -3.09 -0.27 -19.49
CA PHE A 118 -2.76 0.84 -20.37
C PHE A 118 -3.90 1.19 -21.34
N LYS A 119 -4.61 0.17 -21.86
CA LYS A 119 -5.81 0.39 -22.67
C LYS A 119 -6.96 1.00 -21.87
N ASP A 120 -7.26 0.43 -20.72
CA ASP A 120 -8.36 0.87 -19.86
C ASP A 120 -8.13 2.31 -19.37
N SER A 121 -6.92 2.62 -18.91
CA SER A 121 -6.57 3.97 -18.46
C SER A 121 -6.46 4.98 -19.62
N GLY A 122 -6.24 4.53 -20.85
CA GLY A 122 -5.90 5.38 -21.98
C GLY A 122 -4.60 6.16 -21.74
N ALA A 123 -3.59 5.52 -21.13
CA ALA A 123 -2.30 6.16 -20.86
C ALA A 123 -1.61 6.57 -22.16
N ARG A 124 -1.17 7.83 -22.25
CA ARG A 124 -0.48 8.40 -23.42
C ARG A 124 1.04 8.47 -23.22
N ALA A 125 1.52 8.36 -21.98
CA ALA A 125 2.93 8.31 -21.64
C ALA A 125 3.22 7.18 -20.66
N LEU A 126 4.46 6.67 -20.69
CA LEU A 126 4.93 5.63 -19.79
C LEU A 126 6.36 5.94 -19.32
N VAL A 127 6.54 5.96 -18.00
CA VAL A 127 7.85 5.94 -17.35
C VAL A 127 8.09 4.53 -16.85
N TYR A 128 9.14 3.86 -17.33
CA TYR A 128 9.40 2.47 -17.00
C TYR A 128 10.86 2.21 -16.66
N LEU A 129 11.11 1.27 -15.75
CA LEU A 129 12.46 0.78 -15.51
C LEU A 129 12.86 -0.20 -16.62
N ASN A 130 14.05 -0.02 -17.20
CA ASN A 130 14.55 -0.77 -18.35
C ASN A 130 14.55 -2.30 -18.19
N ILE A 131 14.56 -2.82 -16.95
CA ILE A 131 14.41 -4.25 -16.65
C ILE A 131 13.09 -4.82 -17.21
N PHE A 132 12.06 -3.98 -17.36
CA PHE A 132 10.74 -4.37 -17.86
C PHE A 132 10.50 -3.99 -19.33
N GLY A 133 11.54 -3.50 -20.02
CA GLY A 133 11.46 -3.01 -21.39
C GLY A 133 10.90 -4.01 -22.41
N LYS A 134 11.17 -5.31 -22.25
CA LYS A 134 10.62 -6.35 -23.12
C LYS A 134 9.10 -6.48 -23.02
N ASN A 135 8.54 -6.38 -21.81
CA ASN A 135 7.09 -6.41 -21.63
C ASN A 135 6.45 -5.15 -22.23
N VAL A 136 7.12 -3.98 -22.09
CA VAL A 136 6.68 -2.73 -22.73
C VAL A 136 6.65 -2.86 -24.26
N GLU A 137 7.74 -3.39 -24.85
CA GLU A 137 7.82 -3.63 -26.31
C GLU A 137 6.67 -4.50 -26.81
N GLN A 138 6.32 -5.55 -26.08
CA GLN A 138 5.26 -6.50 -26.46
C GLN A 138 3.87 -5.88 -26.52
N VAL A 139 3.60 -4.86 -25.70
CA VAL A 139 2.25 -4.29 -25.58
C VAL A 139 2.09 -2.92 -26.25
N LEU A 140 3.20 -2.25 -26.54
CA LEU A 140 3.20 -0.86 -26.97
C LEU A 140 2.33 -0.60 -28.21
N ALA A 141 2.44 -1.45 -29.22
CA ALA A 141 1.71 -1.29 -30.50
C ALA A 141 0.19 -1.37 -30.33
N ASP A 142 -0.28 -1.98 -29.27
CA ASP A 142 -1.69 -2.15 -28.95
C ASP A 142 -2.23 -1.11 -27.96
N THR A 143 -1.46 -0.06 -27.64
CA THR A 143 -1.81 1.00 -26.66
C THR A 143 -1.74 2.38 -27.28
N ASP A 144 -2.30 3.39 -26.60
CA ASP A 144 -2.23 4.79 -27.00
C ASP A 144 -0.95 5.50 -26.48
N ILE A 145 0.03 4.76 -25.97
CA ILE A 145 1.27 5.32 -25.44
C ILE A 145 2.14 5.85 -26.58
N GLN A 146 2.37 7.16 -26.57
CA GLN A 146 3.18 7.89 -27.55
C GLN A 146 4.56 8.26 -27.01
N TYR A 147 4.66 8.49 -25.70
CA TYR A 147 5.88 8.97 -25.04
C TYR A 147 6.42 7.93 -24.08
N LEU A 148 7.65 7.48 -24.34
CA LEU A 148 8.36 6.51 -23.50
C LEU A 148 9.54 7.17 -22.79
N ILE A 149 9.59 7.04 -21.47
CA ILE A 149 10.70 7.53 -20.64
C ILE A 149 11.34 6.33 -19.95
N GLU A 150 12.55 6.00 -20.40
CA GLU A 150 13.32 4.88 -19.86
C GLU A 150 14.11 5.30 -18.62
N VAL A 151 13.92 4.59 -17.52
CA VAL A 151 14.65 4.73 -16.27
C VAL A 151 15.68 3.62 -16.13
N LYS A 152 16.88 3.94 -15.65
CA LYS A 152 17.91 2.97 -15.22
C LYS A 152 18.21 3.12 -13.74
N MET A 153 18.53 2.03 -13.07
CA MET A 153 18.75 2.04 -11.62
C MET A 153 19.81 3.04 -11.16
N GLY A 154 20.85 3.25 -11.98
CA GLY A 154 21.96 4.16 -11.69
C GLY A 154 21.73 5.61 -12.13
N ASP A 155 20.55 6.01 -12.60
CA ASP A 155 20.34 7.34 -13.21
C ASP A 155 20.56 8.52 -12.24
N MET A 156 20.23 8.35 -10.97
CA MET A 156 20.40 9.39 -9.95
C MET A 156 21.75 9.31 -9.21
N GLN A 157 22.65 8.41 -9.63
CA GLN A 157 24.00 8.31 -9.08
C GLN A 157 24.98 9.25 -9.80
N SER A 158 26.16 9.46 -9.19
CA SER A 158 27.27 10.11 -9.91
C SER A 158 27.61 9.34 -11.19
N ALA A 159 28.20 10.01 -12.18
CA ALA A 159 28.43 9.44 -13.50
C ALA A 159 29.13 8.07 -13.46
N ALA A 160 30.24 7.96 -12.70
CA ALA A 160 31.01 6.73 -12.58
C ALA A 160 30.24 5.61 -11.85
N LYS A 161 29.60 5.94 -10.71
CA LYS A 161 28.84 4.96 -9.93
C LYS A 161 27.58 4.53 -10.66
N GLY A 162 26.88 5.44 -11.35
CA GLY A 162 25.71 5.14 -12.16
C GLY A 162 26.05 4.23 -13.34
N TRP A 163 27.15 4.50 -14.04
CA TRP A 163 27.65 3.61 -15.10
C TRP A 163 27.95 2.21 -14.56
N LEU A 164 28.66 2.12 -13.42
CA LEU A 164 28.98 0.83 -12.78
C LEU A 164 27.69 0.05 -12.40
N ILE A 165 26.73 0.69 -11.74
CA ILE A 165 25.48 0.06 -11.36
C ILE A 165 24.74 -0.45 -12.59
N ASN A 166 24.57 0.39 -13.62
CA ASN A 166 23.87 0.01 -14.83
C ASN A 166 24.57 -1.14 -15.55
N THR A 167 25.91 -1.14 -15.59
CA THR A 167 26.71 -2.23 -16.17
C THR A 167 26.53 -3.54 -15.39
N VAL A 168 26.56 -3.47 -14.06
CA VAL A 168 26.33 -4.66 -13.21
C VAL A 168 24.91 -5.23 -13.42
N VAL A 169 23.91 -4.38 -13.45
CA VAL A 169 22.51 -4.80 -13.66
C VAL A 169 22.32 -5.42 -15.04
N ASP A 170 22.88 -4.82 -16.09
CA ASP A 170 22.74 -5.26 -17.47
C ASP A 170 23.64 -6.47 -17.79
N LYS A 171 24.97 -6.33 -17.59
CA LYS A 171 25.96 -7.31 -18.10
C LYS A 171 26.29 -8.43 -17.11
N VAL A 172 26.34 -8.12 -15.81
CA VAL A 172 26.73 -9.10 -14.78
C VAL A 172 25.53 -9.89 -14.29
N LYS A 173 24.47 -9.17 -13.85
CA LYS A 173 23.24 -9.81 -13.36
C LYS A 173 22.28 -10.20 -14.49
N LYS A 174 22.50 -9.71 -15.71
CA LYS A 174 21.67 -9.96 -16.89
C LYS A 174 20.18 -9.76 -16.63
N MET A 175 19.86 -8.71 -15.86
CA MET A 175 18.47 -8.41 -15.49
C MET A 175 17.71 -7.63 -16.58
N VAL A 176 18.44 -6.99 -17.50
CA VAL A 176 17.84 -6.23 -18.61
C VAL A 176 17.73 -7.18 -19.81
N PRO A 177 16.50 -7.53 -20.23
CA PRO A 177 16.29 -8.35 -21.43
C PRO A 177 16.62 -7.55 -22.69
N GLU A 178 16.83 -8.23 -23.81
CA GLU A 178 16.91 -7.58 -25.11
C GLU A 178 15.54 -7.10 -25.54
N TYR A 179 15.46 -5.82 -25.96
CA TYR A 179 14.28 -5.18 -26.55
C TYR A 179 14.67 -4.00 -27.43
N HIS A 180 13.77 -3.56 -28.30
CA HIS A 180 14.00 -2.45 -29.22
C HIS A 180 12.90 -1.40 -29.11
N LEU A 181 13.18 -0.30 -28.39
CA LEU A 181 12.30 0.84 -28.18
C LEU A 181 13.04 2.14 -28.53
N PRO A 182 13.35 2.38 -29.84
CA PRO A 182 14.20 3.49 -30.27
C PRO A 182 13.63 4.87 -29.96
N GLN A 183 12.32 4.98 -29.78
CA GLN A 183 11.63 6.23 -29.41
C GLN A 183 11.72 6.55 -27.91
N ALA A 184 12.24 5.65 -27.08
CA ALA A 184 12.35 5.88 -25.64
C ALA A 184 13.43 6.95 -25.34
N VAL A 185 13.05 7.95 -24.54
CA VAL A 185 13.93 8.99 -24.06
C VAL A 185 14.45 8.61 -22.66
N SER A 186 15.76 8.70 -22.44
CA SER A 186 16.31 8.39 -21.13
C SER A 186 15.87 9.40 -20.06
N PHE A 187 15.60 8.95 -18.84
CA PHE A 187 15.21 9.79 -17.71
C PHE A 187 16.20 10.95 -17.46
N LYS A 188 17.49 10.70 -17.57
CA LYS A 188 18.52 11.74 -17.49
C LYS A 188 18.36 12.80 -18.59
N SER A 189 18.02 12.39 -19.80
CA SER A 189 17.78 13.32 -20.92
C SER A 189 16.55 14.17 -20.67
N VAL A 190 15.48 13.57 -20.15
CA VAL A 190 14.25 14.27 -19.74
C VAL A 190 14.57 15.38 -18.73
N LEU A 191 15.26 15.05 -17.63
CA LEU A 191 15.64 16.02 -16.60
C LEU A 191 16.57 17.12 -17.15
N ARG A 192 17.45 16.78 -18.11
CA ARG A 192 18.36 17.77 -18.73
C ARG A 192 17.62 18.71 -19.66
N GLN A 193 16.68 18.21 -20.48
CA GLN A 193 15.92 18.99 -21.44
C GLN A 193 14.95 19.96 -20.76
N GLY A 194 14.32 19.55 -19.65
CA GLY A 194 13.44 20.43 -18.88
C GLY A 194 14.18 21.36 -17.89
N ARG A 195 15.53 21.33 -17.85
CA ARG A 195 16.29 22.15 -16.92
C ARG A 195 16.47 23.58 -17.46
N GLY A 196 16.09 24.55 -16.65
CA GLY A 196 16.31 25.97 -16.95
C GLY A 196 15.12 26.67 -17.59
N ASP A 197 14.14 25.93 -18.07
CA ASP A 197 12.89 26.46 -18.55
C ASP A 197 11.87 26.66 -17.42
N HIS A 198 10.88 27.51 -17.65
CA HIS A 198 9.87 27.80 -16.65
C HIS A 198 8.70 26.81 -16.73
N LEU A 199 8.42 26.16 -15.60
CA LEU A 199 7.21 25.37 -15.41
C LEU A 199 6.00 26.31 -15.48
N LYS A 200 5.07 26.03 -16.39
CA LYS A 200 3.81 26.77 -16.49
C LYS A 200 2.86 26.26 -15.41
N PRO A 201 2.35 27.13 -14.53
CA PRO A 201 1.33 26.72 -13.55
C PRO A 201 0.13 26.10 -14.23
N VAL A 202 -0.37 25.00 -13.67
CA VAL A 202 -1.64 24.37 -14.09
C VAL A 202 -2.65 24.62 -12.99
N GLN A 203 -3.82 25.13 -13.38
CA GLN A 203 -4.92 25.24 -12.43
C GLN A 203 -5.49 23.85 -12.18
N LEU A 204 -5.52 23.45 -10.91
CA LEU A 204 -6.01 22.16 -10.44
C LEU A 204 -6.93 22.38 -9.26
N ASP A 205 -8.07 21.71 -9.28
CA ASP A 205 -9.05 21.75 -8.20
C ASP A 205 -9.03 20.43 -7.40
N LEU A 206 -9.60 20.46 -6.21
CA LEU A 206 -9.68 19.27 -5.32
C LEU A 206 -10.49 18.12 -5.96
N ASP A 207 -11.40 18.43 -6.87
CA ASP A 207 -12.26 17.46 -7.56
C ASP A 207 -11.59 16.84 -8.81
N ASP A 208 -10.46 17.39 -9.27
CA ASP A 208 -9.70 16.82 -10.38
C ASP A 208 -9.07 15.47 -9.98
N ILE A 209 -9.05 14.52 -10.91
CA ILE A 209 -8.42 13.22 -10.70
C ILE A 209 -6.89 13.40 -10.71
N ALA A 210 -6.25 13.00 -9.63
CA ALA A 210 -4.78 13.00 -9.52
C ALA A 210 -4.16 11.65 -9.86
N VAL A 211 -4.84 10.55 -9.48
CA VAL A 211 -4.32 9.18 -9.64
C VAL A 211 -5.44 8.23 -10.07
N LEU A 212 -5.16 7.38 -11.05
CA LEU A 212 -5.90 6.15 -11.30
C LEU A 212 -5.13 5.01 -10.62
N GLN A 213 -5.69 4.51 -9.54
CA GLN A 213 -5.07 3.43 -8.77
C GLN A 213 -5.78 2.11 -9.05
N TYR A 214 -5.10 1.22 -9.78
CA TYR A 214 -5.67 -0.07 -10.12
C TYR A 214 -5.67 -1.02 -8.93
N THR A 215 -6.85 -1.61 -8.67
CA THR A 215 -7.02 -2.59 -7.59
C THR A 215 -6.76 -3.99 -8.12
N GLY A 216 -6.02 -4.78 -7.34
CA GLY A 216 -5.91 -6.22 -7.59
C GLY A 216 -7.22 -6.90 -7.20
N GLY A 217 -8.24 -6.84 -8.06
CA GLY A 217 -9.52 -7.49 -7.83
C GLY A 217 -9.32 -9.01 -7.62
N THR A 218 -9.97 -9.55 -6.61
CA THR A 218 -9.90 -11.00 -6.32
C THR A 218 -10.88 -11.80 -7.19
N THR A 219 -11.71 -11.12 -7.99
CA THR A 219 -12.82 -11.74 -8.78
C THR A 219 -12.83 -11.34 -10.25
N GLY A 220 -11.98 -10.42 -10.72
CA GLY A 220 -12.03 -9.94 -12.11
C GLY A 220 -10.75 -9.24 -12.55
N LEU A 221 -10.82 -8.56 -13.69
CA LEU A 221 -9.77 -7.67 -14.15
C LEU A 221 -9.59 -6.49 -13.18
N PRO A 222 -8.36 -5.98 -12.99
CA PRO A 222 -8.11 -4.83 -12.14
C PRO A 222 -8.94 -3.61 -12.60
N LYS A 223 -9.58 -2.91 -11.65
CA LYS A 223 -10.36 -1.69 -11.90
C LYS A 223 -9.56 -0.47 -11.44
N GLY A 224 -9.60 0.62 -12.19
CA GLY A 224 -8.95 1.88 -11.84
C GLY A 224 -9.81 2.71 -10.88
N ALA A 225 -9.49 2.77 -9.60
CA ALA A 225 -10.14 3.70 -8.67
C ALA A 225 -9.69 5.13 -9.00
N MET A 226 -10.65 6.03 -9.18
CA MET A 226 -10.41 7.46 -9.44
C MET A 226 -10.19 8.18 -8.11
N LEU A 227 -8.95 8.56 -7.83
CA LEU A 227 -8.57 9.30 -6.63
C LEU A 227 -8.30 10.75 -7.00
N THR A 228 -9.13 11.65 -6.46
CA THR A 228 -8.98 13.08 -6.70
C THR A 228 -7.88 13.70 -5.86
N HIS A 229 -7.46 14.92 -6.21
CA HIS A 229 -6.57 15.71 -5.35
C HIS A 229 -7.16 15.85 -3.95
N GLY A 230 -8.47 16.07 -3.84
CA GLY A 230 -9.18 16.20 -2.56
C GLY A 230 -9.17 14.92 -1.72
N ASN A 231 -9.38 13.76 -2.35
CA ASN A 231 -9.33 12.48 -1.62
C ASN A 231 -7.94 12.24 -1.00
N LEU A 232 -6.88 12.47 -1.79
CA LEU A 232 -5.49 12.28 -1.36
C LEU A 232 -5.08 13.29 -0.28
N VAL A 233 -5.42 14.57 -0.45
CA VAL A 233 -5.15 15.64 0.53
C VAL A 233 -5.88 15.34 1.84
N ALA A 234 -7.17 15.01 1.78
CA ALA A 234 -7.96 14.68 2.96
C ALA A 234 -7.36 13.49 3.72
N ASN A 235 -7.04 12.39 3.02
CA ASN A 235 -6.48 11.22 3.69
C ASN A 235 -5.08 11.46 4.25
N MET A 236 -4.24 12.19 3.55
CA MET A 236 -2.94 12.63 4.08
C MET A 236 -3.11 13.41 5.40
N LEU A 237 -4.04 14.37 5.46
CA LEU A 237 -4.28 15.18 6.66
C LEU A 237 -4.89 14.36 7.80
N GLN A 238 -5.79 13.43 7.49
CA GLN A 238 -6.35 12.47 8.44
C GLN A 238 -5.27 11.63 9.11
N VAL A 239 -4.35 11.07 8.30
CA VAL A 239 -3.22 10.27 8.80
C VAL A 239 -2.24 11.15 9.57
N TYR A 240 -1.91 12.34 9.06
CA TYR A 240 -1.02 13.26 9.74
C TYR A 240 -1.58 13.69 11.11
N ALA A 241 -2.89 13.87 11.22
CA ALA A 241 -3.55 14.14 12.50
C ALA A 241 -3.38 12.98 13.50
N CYS A 242 -3.53 11.73 13.07
CA CYS A 242 -3.24 10.56 13.92
C CYS A 242 -1.78 10.54 14.40
N MET A 243 -0.84 10.99 13.56
CA MET A 243 0.58 11.06 13.91
C MET A 243 0.89 12.11 15.00
N GLN A 244 -0.02 13.07 15.25
CA GLN A 244 0.13 14.08 16.31
C GLN A 244 -0.16 13.53 17.72
N GLN A 245 -0.60 12.28 17.84
CA GLN A 245 -0.80 11.64 19.14
C GLN A 245 0.42 11.86 20.05
N HIS A 246 0.18 12.19 21.31
CA HIS A 246 1.24 12.36 22.30
C HIS A 246 1.72 11.01 22.84
N GLY A 247 3.02 10.88 22.99
CA GLY A 247 3.65 9.78 23.70
C GLY A 247 3.56 9.94 25.23
N PRO A 248 4.14 8.99 25.98
CA PRO A 248 4.16 9.04 27.45
C PRO A 248 4.89 10.28 28.01
N ASP A 249 5.77 10.89 27.23
CA ASP A 249 6.51 12.12 27.56
C ASP A 249 5.72 13.41 27.24
N GLY A 250 4.46 13.29 26.81
CA GLY A 250 3.62 14.41 26.39
C GLY A 250 4.00 15.07 25.07
N GLN A 251 5.01 14.52 24.36
CA GLN A 251 5.43 15.03 23.05
C GLN A 251 4.76 14.24 21.93
N PRO A 252 4.60 14.83 20.72
CA PRO A 252 4.10 14.09 19.57
C PRO A 252 4.92 12.83 19.32
N MET A 253 4.23 11.72 19.10
CA MET A 253 4.86 10.43 18.74
C MET A 253 5.67 10.57 17.46
N PHE A 254 5.21 11.40 16.54
CA PHE A 254 5.86 11.70 15.28
C PHE A 254 6.38 13.16 15.29
N ARG A 255 7.68 13.36 15.15
CA ARG A 255 8.32 14.68 15.27
C ARG A 255 8.58 15.28 13.90
N GLU A 256 7.95 16.41 13.61
CA GLU A 256 8.09 17.12 12.35
C GLU A 256 9.57 17.32 11.96
N GLY A 257 9.93 16.94 10.75
CA GLY A 257 11.23 17.11 10.17
C GLY A 257 12.36 16.27 10.78
N ARG A 258 12.06 15.30 11.65
CA ARG A 258 13.11 14.53 12.35
C ARG A 258 13.05 13.03 12.10
N GLU A 259 11.96 12.54 11.54
CA GLU A 259 11.77 11.09 11.43
C GLU A 259 12.42 10.54 10.15
N ILE A 260 12.97 9.33 10.27
CA ILE A 260 13.45 8.52 9.15
C ILE A 260 12.51 7.33 9.02
N MET A 261 11.69 7.36 7.97
CA MET A 261 10.70 6.33 7.66
C MET A 261 11.30 5.30 6.71
N VAL A 262 11.39 4.06 7.14
CA VAL A 262 11.75 2.94 6.26
C VAL A 262 10.57 2.62 5.35
N ALA A 263 10.79 2.65 4.05
CA ALA A 263 9.79 2.47 3.01
C ALA A 263 10.05 1.20 2.18
N PRO A 264 9.72 0.00 2.70
CA PRO A 264 9.87 -1.26 1.98
C PRO A 264 8.68 -1.56 1.08
N LEU A 265 7.50 -0.99 1.38
CA LEU A 265 6.30 -1.20 0.59
C LEU A 265 6.37 -0.43 -0.72
N PRO A 266 5.80 -0.98 -1.82
CA PRO A 266 5.90 -0.35 -3.13
C PRO A 266 5.24 1.02 -3.18
N LEU A 267 5.96 2.06 -3.60
CA LEU A 267 5.43 3.43 -3.72
C LEU A 267 4.30 3.53 -4.76
N TYR A 268 4.25 2.64 -5.74
CA TYR A 268 3.16 2.57 -6.71
C TYR A 268 1.85 2.01 -6.12
N HIS A 269 1.89 1.47 -4.90
CA HIS A 269 0.70 1.05 -4.16
C HIS A 269 0.20 2.20 -3.29
N ILE A 270 -1.12 2.42 -3.26
CA ILE A 270 -1.71 3.58 -2.58
C ILE A 270 -1.32 3.68 -1.10
N TYR A 271 -1.10 2.56 -0.41
CA TYR A 271 -0.65 2.57 0.98
C TYR A 271 0.68 3.32 1.14
N ALA A 272 1.69 2.97 0.36
CA ALA A 272 2.98 3.65 0.43
C ALA A 272 2.95 5.01 -0.29
N PHE A 273 2.11 5.17 -1.32
CA PHE A 273 1.94 6.47 -1.96
C PHE A 273 1.46 7.52 -0.94
N THR A 274 0.35 7.28 -0.26
CA THR A 274 -0.15 8.21 0.76
C THR A 274 0.77 8.24 1.99
N GLY A 275 1.16 7.08 2.52
CA GLY A 275 1.99 7.01 3.73
C GLY A 275 3.37 7.62 3.54
N ASN A 276 4.09 7.21 2.50
CA ASN A 276 5.47 7.63 2.28
C ASN A 276 5.60 8.89 1.40
N CYS A 277 4.83 9.00 0.30
CA CYS A 277 5.00 10.18 -0.57
C CYS A 277 4.25 11.40 -0.05
N MET A 278 3.06 11.24 0.55
CA MET A 278 2.24 12.37 0.99
C MET A 278 2.44 12.71 2.49
N CYS A 279 2.26 11.74 3.40
CA CYS A 279 2.35 12.00 4.85
C CYS A 279 3.79 12.36 5.28
N MET A 280 4.80 11.71 4.71
CA MET A 280 6.19 12.07 5.03
C MET A 280 6.55 13.44 4.48
N MET A 281 5.94 13.86 3.38
CA MET A 281 6.15 15.20 2.81
C MET A 281 5.57 16.29 3.71
N VAL A 282 4.31 16.17 4.13
CA VAL A 282 3.68 17.19 5.00
C VAL A 282 4.39 17.31 6.35
N SER A 283 4.99 16.22 6.81
CA SER A 283 5.77 16.18 8.06
C SER A 283 7.24 16.55 7.91
N GLY A 284 7.74 16.80 6.69
CA GLY A 284 9.14 17.10 6.42
C GLY A 284 10.10 15.95 6.76
N SER A 285 9.63 14.72 6.71
CA SER A 285 10.38 13.53 7.11
C SER A 285 11.17 12.93 5.96
N HIS A 286 12.11 12.06 6.29
CA HIS A 286 13.02 11.41 5.37
C HIS A 286 12.56 9.99 5.05
N ASN A 287 12.36 9.66 3.78
CA ASN A 287 12.06 8.30 3.34
C ASN A 287 13.33 7.53 2.99
N LEU A 288 13.57 6.41 3.65
CA LEU A 288 14.59 5.43 3.27
C LEU A 288 13.96 4.36 2.38
N LEU A 289 14.17 4.46 1.07
CA LEU A 289 13.58 3.57 0.08
C LEU A 289 14.32 2.22 0.03
N ILE A 290 13.58 1.14 0.17
CA ILE A 290 14.08 -0.22 -0.03
C ILE A 290 13.59 -0.72 -1.39
N THR A 291 14.51 -0.89 -2.33
CA THR A 291 14.18 -1.25 -3.72
C THR A 291 13.69 -2.69 -3.85
N ASN A 292 14.29 -3.62 -3.10
CA ASN A 292 13.90 -5.03 -3.09
C ASN A 292 13.72 -5.54 -1.64
N PRO A 293 12.54 -5.43 -1.06
CA PRO A 293 12.30 -5.90 0.31
C PRO A 293 12.30 -7.43 0.46
N ARG A 294 12.30 -8.20 -0.65
CA ARG A 294 12.41 -9.67 -0.62
C ARG A 294 13.84 -10.15 -0.38
N ASP A 295 14.83 -9.34 -0.69
CA ASP A 295 16.23 -9.55 -0.30
C ASP A 295 16.42 -9.10 1.17
N ILE A 296 15.99 -9.94 2.11
CA ILE A 296 16.00 -9.62 3.54
C ILE A 296 17.43 -9.31 4.02
N GLY A 297 18.43 -10.07 3.56
CA GLY A 297 19.83 -9.82 3.94
C GLY A 297 20.33 -8.45 3.47
N GLY A 298 20.06 -8.09 2.22
CA GLY A 298 20.36 -6.76 1.67
C GLY A 298 19.59 -5.66 2.37
N PHE A 299 18.34 -5.89 2.72
CA PHE A 299 17.50 -4.95 3.45
C PHE A 299 18.07 -4.68 4.87
N ILE A 300 18.35 -5.71 5.65
CA ILE A 300 18.95 -5.57 6.99
C ILE A 300 20.32 -4.88 6.91
N LYS A 301 21.14 -5.21 5.92
CA LYS A 301 22.43 -4.55 5.68
C LYS A 301 22.27 -3.04 5.40
N GLU A 302 21.20 -2.65 4.71
CA GLU A 302 20.90 -1.22 4.50
C GLU A 302 20.48 -0.57 5.83
N LEU A 303 19.56 -1.20 6.59
CA LEU A 303 19.09 -0.67 7.88
C LEU A 303 20.21 -0.44 8.90
N LYS A 304 21.26 -1.27 8.91
CA LYS A 304 22.44 -1.11 9.80
C LYS A 304 23.14 0.25 9.63
N LYS A 305 22.92 0.97 8.54
CA LYS A 305 23.53 2.28 8.27
C LYS A 305 22.73 3.45 8.84
N TRP A 306 21.51 3.19 9.33
CA TRP A 306 20.54 4.24 9.65
C TRP A 306 20.01 4.11 11.09
N LYS A 307 19.83 5.25 11.73
CA LYS A 307 19.01 5.35 12.97
C LYS A 307 17.59 5.68 12.59
N PHE A 308 16.88 4.70 12.01
CA PHE A 308 15.50 4.87 11.58
C PHE A 308 14.56 4.96 12.78
N SER A 309 13.51 5.76 12.64
CA SER A 309 12.56 6.05 13.73
C SER A 309 11.14 5.56 13.44
N ALA A 310 10.86 5.25 12.19
CA ALA A 310 9.55 4.75 11.78
C ALA A 310 9.69 3.69 10.67
N MET A 311 8.76 2.76 10.62
CA MET A 311 8.71 1.71 9.61
C MET A 311 7.27 1.35 9.27
N VAL A 312 6.98 1.17 7.98
CA VAL A 312 5.75 0.54 7.51
C VAL A 312 6.04 -0.87 7.02
N GLY A 313 5.08 -1.76 7.16
CA GLY A 313 5.25 -3.13 6.68
C GLY A 313 3.95 -3.91 6.60
N VAL A 314 4.09 -5.20 6.39
CA VAL A 314 3.03 -6.20 6.39
C VAL A 314 3.47 -7.39 7.24
N ASN A 315 2.52 -8.18 7.73
CA ASN A 315 2.81 -9.31 8.62
C ASN A 315 3.95 -10.21 8.11
N THR A 316 3.90 -10.60 6.84
CA THR A 316 4.89 -11.49 6.23
C THR A 316 6.31 -10.89 6.17
N LEU A 317 6.42 -9.56 5.99
CA LEU A 317 7.70 -8.88 6.00
C LEU A 317 8.31 -8.87 7.41
N PHE A 318 7.51 -8.58 8.44
CA PHE A 318 7.98 -8.59 9.83
C PHE A 318 8.47 -9.98 10.23
N VAL A 319 7.72 -11.04 9.87
CA VAL A 319 8.15 -12.43 10.10
C VAL A 319 9.48 -12.71 9.42
N ALA A 320 9.60 -12.43 8.12
CA ALA A 320 10.83 -12.68 7.36
C ALA A 320 12.05 -11.93 7.93
N MET A 321 11.85 -10.69 8.41
CA MET A 321 12.91 -9.91 9.05
C MET A 321 13.34 -10.52 10.38
N MET A 322 12.40 -10.90 11.24
CA MET A 322 12.69 -11.47 12.57
C MET A 322 13.36 -12.86 12.50
N GLU A 323 13.12 -13.61 11.43
CA GLU A 323 13.78 -14.90 11.17
C GLU A 323 15.24 -14.75 10.70
N HIS A 324 15.62 -13.60 10.16
CA HIS A 324 16.98 -13.40 9.68
C HIS A 324 17.96 -13.24 10.87
N PRO A 325 19.09 -13.99 10.91
CA PRO A 325 20.01 -13.99 12.06
C PRO A 325 20.55 -12.60 12.41
N ASP A 326 20.76 -11.76 11.42
CA ASP A 326 21.30 -10.40 11.60
C ASP A 326 20.26 -9.40 12.11
N PHE A 327 18.97 -9.75 12.18
CA PHE A 327 17.93 -8.81 12.66
C PHE A 327 18.23 -8.28 14.05
N LYS A 328 18.68 -9.15 14.94
CA LYS A 328 19.02 -8.80 16.35
C LYS A 328 20.22 -7.84 16.47
N THR A 329 20.95 -7.61 15.38
CA THR A 329 22.09 -6.68 15.33
C THR A 329 21.71 -5.26 14.94
N LEU A 330 20.43 -5.01 14.62
CA LEU A 330 19.93 -3.68 14.29
C LEU A 330 19.79 -2.82 15.57
N ASP A 331 20.03 -1.53 15.41
CA ASP A 331 19.79 -0.53 16.45
C ASP A 331 18.35 -0.02 16.38
N PHE A 332 17.51 -0.46 17.31
CA PHE A 332 16.11 -0.04 17.43
C PHE A 332 15.91 1.12 18.42
N SER A 333 16.97 1.70 18.98
CA SER A 333 16.89 2.74 20.02
C SER A 333 16.12 4.00 19.57
N SER A 334 16.08 4.25 18.26
CA SER A 334 15.34 5.36 17.66
C SER A 334 13.97 4.98 17.14
N LEU A 335 13.64 3.67 17.03
CA LEU A 335 12.38 3.20 16.48
C LEU A 335 11.22 3.49 17.45
N ARG A 336 10.25 4.27 16.98
CA ARG A 336 9.11 4.74 17.76
C ARG A 336 7.77 4.36 17.16
N LEU A 337 7.73 4.15 15.85
CA LEU A 337 6.51 3.88 15.11
C LEU A 337 6.73 2.68 14.17
N THR A 338 5.90 1.68 14.30
CA THR A 338 5.83 0.58 13.34
C THR A 338 4.37 0.37 12.96
N ASN A 339 4.06 0.50 11.68
CA ASN A 339 2.70 0.36 11.17
C ASN A 339 2.57 -0.88 10.29
N SER A 340 1.50 -1.63 10.49
CA SER A 340 1.06 -2.73 9.64
C SER A 340 -0.25 -2.40 8.96
N GLY A 341 -0.38 -2.74 7.70
CA GLY A 341 -1.63 -2.57 6.93
C GLY A 341 -1.65 -3.48 5.70
N GLY A 342 -2.77 -3.48 4.99
CA GLY A 342 -2.95 -4.27 3.76
C GLY A 342 -3.24 -5.75 3.97
N SER A 343 -2.92 -6.33 5.12
CA SER A 343 -3.32 -7.67 5.56
C SER A 343 -3.43 -7.71 7.07
N ALA A 344 -4.19 -8.66 7.61
CA ALA A 344 -4.33 -8.82 9.05
C ALA A 344 -2.95 -9.05 9.73
N LEU A 345 -2.74 -8.41 10.87
CA LEU A 345 -1.57 -8.59 11.71
C LEU A 345 -1.80 -9.79 12.64
N VAL A 346 -0.90 -10.76 12.58
CA VAL A 346 -0.94 -11.91 13.48
C VAL A 346 -0.45 -11.51 14.87
N THR A 347 -1.22 -11.80 15.90
CA THR A 347 -0.92 -11.42 17.30
C THR A 347 0.47 -11.86 17.74
N SER A 348 0.86 -13.12 17.47
CA SER A 348 2.18 -13.64 17.82
C SER A 348 3.32 -12.90 17.09
N THR A 349 3.10 -12.44 15.86
CA THR A 349 4.05 -11.58 15.14
C THR A 349 4.23 -10.24 15.83
N ALA A 350 3.12 -9.60 16.24
CA ALA A 350 3.15 -8.32 16.94
C ALA A 350 3.84 -8.40 18.29
N GLU A 351 3.55 -9.44 19.08
CA GLU A 351 4.15 -9.69 20.38
C GLU A 351 5.66 -9.95 20.28
N ARG A 352 6.06 -10.80 19.32
CA ARG A 352 7.47 -11.10 19.08
C ARG A 352 8.24 -9.87 18.58
N TRP A 353 7.64 -9.07 17.71
CA TRP A 353 8.25 -7.82 17.25
C TRP A 353 8.47 -6.86 18.42
N LEU A 354 7.47 -6.68 19.29
CA LEU A 354 7.59 -5.84 20.49
C LEU A 354 8.72 -6.30 21.40
N GLN A 355 8.82 -7.62 21.64
CA GLN A 355 9.90 -8.19 22.47
C GLN A 355 11.30 -7.92 21.89
N LEU A 356 11.45 -7.95 20.56
CA LEU A 356 12.75 -7.79 19.90
C LEU A 356 13.14 -6.33 19.71
N THR A 357 12.17 -5.44 19.50
CA THR A 357 12.43 -4.05 19.10
C THR A 357 12.10 -3.01 20.17
N GLY A 358 11.27 -3.38 21.14
CA GLY A 358 10.70 -2.43 22.11
C GLY A 358 9.60 -1.51 21.55
N CYS A 359 9.26 -1.62 20.26
CA CYS A 359 8.28 -0.78 19.60
C CYS A 359 7.07 -1.64 19.15
N PRO A 360 5.83 -1.34 19.56
CA PRO A 360 4.67 -2.10 19.13
C PRO A 360 4.36 -1.88 17.66
N ILE A 361 3.81 -2.90 16.98
CA ILE A 361 3.22 -2.74 15.66
C ILE A 361 1.78 -2.23 15.85
N VAL A 362 1.45 -1.15 15.15
CA VAL A 362 0.12 -0.56 15.12
C VAL A 362 -0.55 -0.94 13.80
N GLU A 363 -1.75 -1.52 13.90
CA GLU A 363 -2.50 -1.94 12.72
C GLU A 363 -3.42 -0.83 12.22
N GLY A 364 -3.41 -0.61 10.90
CA GLY A 364 -4.33 0.26 10.20
C GLY A 364 -5.11 -0.50 9.12
N TYR A 365 -6.29 0.01 8.79
CA TYR A 365 -7.18 -0.55 7.78
C TYR A 365 -7.50 0.47 6.70
N GLY A 366 -7.61 -0.04 5.50
CA GLY A 366 -8.03 0.74 4.36
C GLY A 366 -8.03 -0.03 3.05
N LEU A 367 -8.52 0.62 2.04
CA LEU A 367 -8.73 0.12 0.70
C LEU A 367 -8.11 1.10 -0.30
N THR A 368 -7.89 0.68 -1.52
CA THR A 368 -7.53 1.61 -2.59
C THR A 368 -8.60 2.70 -2.73
N GLU A 369 -9.85 2.31 -2.60
CA GLU A 369 -11.05 3.14 -2.69
C GLU A 369 -11.18 4.16 -1.53
N THR A 370 -10.31 4.08 -0.51
CA THR A 370 -10.29 5.01 0.65
C THR A 370 -9.00 5.84 0.75
N SER A 371 -8.14 5.87 -0.26
CA SER A 371 -6.96 6.76 -0.47
C SER A 371 -5.74 6.65 0.48
N PRO A 372 -5.38 5.63 1.24
CA PRO A 372 -6.12 4.40 1.48
C PRO A 372 -6.75 4.30 2.86
N VAL A 373 -6.36 5.11 3.88
CA VAL A 373 -6.62 4.84 5.29
C VAL A 373 -8.05 5.20 5.68
N ALA A 374 -8.77 4.24 6.25
CA ALA A 374 -10.12 4.42 6.77
C ALA A 374 -10.16 4.34 8.31
N ALA A 375 -9.33 3.47 8.91
CA ALA A 375 -9.22 3.34 10.35
C ALA A 375 -7.76 3.05 10.75
N ALA A 376 -7.39 3.45 11.95
CA ALA A 376 -6.07 3.18 12.52
C ALA A 376 -6.16 2.98 14.04
N ASN A 377 -5.37 2.06 14.55
CA ASN A 377 -5.16 1.94 15.99
C ASN A 377 -4.40 3.17 16.52
N PRO A 378 -4.71 3.61 17.74
CA PRO A 378 -3.85 4.52 18.48
C PRO A 378 -2.44 3.95 18.67
N TYR A 379 -1.45 4.82 18.77
CA TYR A 379 -0.07 4.38 19.04
C TYR A 379 0.13 4.01 20.51
N GLY A 380 1.15 3.19 20.79
CA GLY A 380 1.55 2.83 22.14
C GLY A 380 0.55 1.93 22.87
N SER A 381 0.38 2.13 24.17
CA SER A 381 -0.46 1.30 25.05
C SER A 381 -1.96 1.38 24.78
N ALA A 382 -2.41 2.37 24.02
CA ALA A 382 -3.82 2.50 23.60
C ALA A 382 -4.14 1.63 22.38
N SER A 383 -3.14 1.04 21.73
CA SER A 383 -3.34 0.09 20.62
C SER A 383 -4.00 -1.19 21.10
N ARG A 384 -4.94 -1.70 20.32
CA ARG A 384 -5.67 -2.93 20.63
C ARG A 384 -5.43 -3.97 19.52
N LEU A 385 -4.66 -4.99 19.83
CA LEU A 385 -4.42 -6.11 18.91
C LEU A 385 -5.74 -6.83 18.54
N GLY A 386 -5.82 -7.28 17.30
CA GLY A 386 -7.02 -7.92 16.74
C GLY A 386 -8.12 -6.93 16.35
N THR A 387 -7.84 -5.61 16.40
CA THR A 387 -8.68 -4.56 15.84
C THR A 387 -7.88 -3.70 14.87
N VAL A 388 -8.58 -3.03 13.99
CA VAL A 388 -7.97 -2.03 13.08
C VAL A 388 -8.09 -0.61 13.63
N GLY A 389 -8.45 -0.49 14.91
CA GLY A 389 -8.58 0.78 15.61
C GLY A 389 -9.91 1.48 15.38
N ILE A 390 -9.86 2.81 15.36
CA ILE A 390 -11.01 3.71 15.19
C ILE A 390 -10.93 4.42 13.85
N PRO A 391 -12.06 4.88 13.28
CA PRO A 391 -12.05 5.62 12.02
C PRO A 391 -11.17 6.87 12.10
N VAL A 392 -10.50 7.18 10.99
CA VAL A 392 -9.77 8.45 10.87
C VAL A 392 -10.74 9.63 10.90
N ILE A 393 -10.23 10.83 11.21
CA ILE A 393 -11.03 12.04 11.38
C ILE A 393 -11.92 12.30 10.16
N GLY A 394 -13.17 12.69 10.40
CA GLY A 394 -14.12 13.00 9.32
C GLY A 394 -14.67 11.79 8.57
N THR A 395 -14.44 10.56 9.07
CA THR A 395 -14.96 9.33 8.48
C THR A 395 -16.14 8.79 9.29
N ALA A 396 -17.30 8.68 8.65
CA ALA A 396 -18.48 8.00 9.19
C ALA A 396 -18.40 6.50 8.86
N VAL A 397 -18.91 5.69 9.78
CA VAL A 397 -18.86 4.23 9.68
C VAL A 397 -20.20 3.62 10.09
N LYS A 398 -20.65 2.60 9.38
CA LYS A 398 -21.77 1.73 9.78
C LYS A 398 -21.48 0.30 9.37
N VAL A 399 -22.21 -0.62 10.00
CA VAL A 399 -22.26 -2.04 9.60
C VAL A 399 -23.68 -2.33 9.16
N ILE A 400 -23.85 -3.04 8.05
CA ILE A 400 -25.16 -3.38 7.48
C ILE A 400 -25.34 -4.90 7.36
N ASP A 401 -26.58 -5.36 7.43
CA ASP A 401 -26.95 -6.73 7.09
C ASP A 401 -27.03 -6.97 5.57
N ASP A 402 -27.51 -8.14 5.17
CA ASP A 402 -27.64 -8.49 3.75
C ASP A 402 -28.81 -7.75 3.07
N GLU A 403 -29.78 -7.26 3.83
CA GLU A 403 -30.89 -6.41 3.39
C GLU A 403 -30.50 -4.92 3.28
N GLY A 404 -29.29 -4.55 3.75
CA GLY A 404 -28.76 -3.18 3.73
C GLY A 404 -29.18 -2.33 4.92
N LEU A 405 -29.77 -2.91 5.97
CA LEU A 405 -30.17 -2.21 7.18
C LEU A 405 -28.99 -2.03 8.13
N GLU A 406 -28.87 -0.86 8.76
CA GLU A 406 -27.82 -0.58 9.73
C GLU A 406 -28.01 -1.43 11.00
N LEU A 407 -26.95 -2.13 11.40
CA LEU A 407 -26.91 -2.96 12.58
C LEU A 407 -26.41 -2.18 13.81
N PRO A 408 -26.86 -2.56 15.03
CA PRO A 408 -26.35 -1.97 16.27
C PRO A 408 -24.88 -2.36 16.54
N LEU A 409 -24.23 -1.61 17.46
CA LEU A 409 -22.88 -1.93 17.92
C LEU A 409 -22.79 -3.35 18.47
N GLY A 410 -21.69 -4.02 18.19
CA GLY A 410 -21.45 -5.41 18.59
C GLY A 410 -21.97 -6.45 17.59
N GLU A 411 -22.86 -6.06 16.69
CA GLU A 411 -23.37 -6.94 15.66
C GLU A 411 -22.41 -7.04 14.46
N ARG A 412 -22.48 -8.16 13.76
CA ARG A 412 -21.61 -8.48 12.62
C ARG A 412 -22.32 -8.24 11.31
N GLY A 413 -21.71 -7.50 10.39
CA GLY A 413 -22.23 -7.26 9.06
C GLY A 413 -21.21 -6.63 8.12
N GLU A 414 -21.62 -6.19 6.94
CA GLU A 414 -20.76 -5.53 5.98
C GLU A 414 -20.40 -4.11 6.42
N LEU A 415 -19.10 -3.82 6.46
CA LEU A 415 -18.58 -2.49 6.80
C LEU A 415 -18.85 -1.51 5.67
N CYS A 416 -19.47 -0.38 6.00
CA CYS A 416 -19.65 0.75 5.09
C CYS A 416 -18.99 2.01 5.63
N LEU A 417 -18.36 2.76 4.72
CA LEU A 417 -17.55 3.93 5.03
C LEU A 417 -18.03 5.16 4.23
N LYS A 418 -18.03 6.33 4.86
CA LYS A 418 -18.29 7.60 4.17
C LYS A 418 -17.34 8.67 4.69
N GLY A 419 -16.69 9.39 3.79
CA GLY A 419 -15.72 10.43 4.15
C GLY A 419 -15.07 11.08 2.93
N PRO A 420 -14.32 12.16 3.12
CA PRO A 420 -13.72 12.92 2.03
C PRO A 420 -12.59 12.15 1.29
N GLN A 421 -12.06 11.10 1.89
CA GLN A 421 -11.03 10.24 1.30
C GLN A 421 -11.59 9.16 0.37
N ILE A 422 -12.92 8.99 0.26
CA ILE A 422 -13.54 7.97 -0.58
C ILE A 422 -13.38 8.36 -2.06
N MET A 423 -13.02 7.39 -2.89
CA MET A 423 -12.83 7.56 -4.34
C MET A 423 -14.06 8.18 -5.02
N LEU A 424 -13.86 8.81 -6.16
CA LEU A 424 -14.94 9.30 -7.00
C LEU A 424 -15.76 8.14 -7.65
N GLY A 425 -15.13 6.98 -7.86
CA GLY A 425 -15.69 5.79 -8.49
C GLY A 425 -14.61 5.03 -9.25
N TYR A 426 -15.03 4.02 -10.03
CA TYR A 426 -14.14 3.27 -10.91
C TYR A 426 -14.15 3.85 -12.33
N TRP A 427 -12.95 4.04 -12.87
CA TRP A 427 -12.74 4.58 -14.22
C TRP A 427 -13.44 3.75 -15.29
N HIS A 428 -14.29 4.38 -16.11
CA HIS A 428 -15.10 3.77 -17.16
C HIS A 428 -15.99 2.58 -16.71
N GLN A 429 -16.29 2.49 -15.41
CA GLN A 429 -17.08 1.38 -14.84
C GLN A 429 -18.23 1.90 -13.96
N PRO A 430 -19.27 2.51 -14.53
CA PRO A 430 -20.37 3.09 -13.77
C PRO A 430 -21.17 2.05 -12.99
N GLU A 431 -21.35 0.86 -13.53
CA GLU A 431 -22.06 -0.25 -12.87
C GLU A 431 -21.30 -0.71 -11.61
N ALA A 432 -20.01 -0.98 -11.74
CA ALA A 432 -19.17 -1.36 -10.60
C ALA A 432 -19.07 -0.23 -9.56
N THR A 433 -19.15 1.03 -10.00
CA THR A 433 -19.21 2.18 -9.11
C THR A 433 -20.52 2.18 -8.32
N ALA A 434 -21.66 1.98 -8.97
CA ALA A 434 -22.97 1.93 -8.32
C ALA A 434 -23.13 0.74 -7.35
N GLU A 435 -22.44 -0.38 -7.61
CA GLU A 435 -22.37 -1.52 -6.68
C GLU A 435 -21.59 -1.17 -5.40
N ALA A 436 -20.48 -0.42 -5.55
CA ALA A 436 -19.58 -0.09 -4.44
C ALA A 436 -20.01 1.17 -3.67
N LEU A 437 -20.52 2.18 -4.36
CA LEU A 437 -20.93 3.48 -3.80
C LEU A 437 -22.45 3.66 -3.96
N ASP A 438 -23.14 3.86 -2.83
CA ASP A 438 -24.56 4.21 -2.89
C ASP A 438 -24.79 5.69 -3.20
N SER A 439 -26.05 6.06 -3.43
CA SER A 439 -26.47 7.43 -3.75
C SER A 439 -26.20 8.46 -2.64
N GLU A 440 -25.98 8.01 -1.41
CA GLU A 440 -25.64 8.86 -0.27
C GLU A 440 -24.12 9.01 -0.09
N GLY A 441 -23.29 8.33 -0.88
CA GLY A 441 -21.84 8.34 -0.82
C GLY A 441 -21.23 7.37 0.20
N TRP A 442 -21.96 6.33 0.59
CA TRP A 442 -21.41 5.24 1.40
C TRP A 442 -20.70 4.21 0.51
N LEU A 443 -19.45 3.93 0.82
CA LEU A 443 -18.67 2.86 0.21
C LEU A 443 -18.95 1.54 0.95
N LYS A 444 -19.49 0.56 0.25
CA LYS A 444 -19.56 -0.84 0.67
C LYS A 444 -18.19 -1.47 0.49
N THR A 445 -17.55 -1.90 1.57
CA THR A 445 -16.17 -2.36 1.52
C THR A 445 -15.99 -3.80 1.05
N GLY A 446 -17.07 -4.59 1.11
CA GLY A 446 -17.01 -6.04 0.95
C GLY A 446 -16.29 -6.75 2.10
N ASP A 447 -15.99 -6.06 3.19
CA ASP A 447 -15.40 -6.62 4.40
C ASP A 447 -16.48 -6.78 5.47
N ILE A 448 -16.51 -7.92 6.13
CA ILE A 448 -17.37 -8.17 7.30
C ILE A 448 -16.62 -7.67 8.54
N ALA A 449 -17.32 -6.88 9.33
CA ALA A 449 -16.75 -6.27 10.53
C ALA A 449 -17.70 -6.27 11.72
N VAL A 450 -17.16 -5.98 12.88
CA VAL A 450 -17.88 -5.65 14.12
C VAL A 450 -17.34 -4.33 14.62
N ILE A 451 -18.23 -3.41 15.02
CA ILE A 451 -17.85 -2.21 15.74
C ILE A 451 -18.16 -2.44 17.21
N ASP A 452 -17.13 -2.53 18.03
CA ASP A 452 -17.29 -2.75 19.47
C ASP A 452 -18.01 -1.54 20.13
N PRO A 453 -18.65 -1.70 21.30
CA PRO A 453 -19.38 -0.60 21.96
C PRO A 453 -18.55 0.64 22.27
N ASP A 454 -17.23 0.49 22.40
CA ASP A 454 -16.27 1.57 22.59
C ASP A 454 -15.71 2.15 21.27
N GLY A 455 -16.20 1.69 20.13
CA GLY A 455 -15.94 2.24 18.81
C GLY A 455 -14.75 1.64 18.07
N PHE A 456 -14.05 0.64 18.62
CA PHE A 456 -13.01 -0.07 17.88
C PHE A 456 -13.60 -0.98 16.82
N ILE A 457 -12.98 -1.01 15.64
CA ILE A 457 -13.42 -1.81 14.50
C ILE A 457 -12.58 -3.08 14.43
N ARG A 458 -13.26 -4.21 14.28
CA ARG A 458 -12.64 -5.52 14.08
C ARG A 458 -13.08 -6.07 12.74
N ILE A 459 -12.14 -6.24 11.83
CA ILE A 459 -12.39 -6.92 10.54
C ILE A 459 -12.43 -8.42 10.80
N VAL A 460 -13.52 -9.04 10.42
CA VAL A 460 -13.73 -10.49 10.59
C VAL A 460 -13.20 -11.24 9.38
N ASP A 461 -13.70 -10.87 8.18
CA ASP A 461 -13.29 -11.50 6.92
C ASP A 461 -13.77 -10.70 5.70
N ARG A 462 -13.47 -11.20 4.50
CA ARG A 462 -14.07 -10.76 3.25
C ARG A 462 -15.44 -11.43 3.03
N LYS A 463 -16.48 -10.66 2.70
CA LYS A 463 -17.83 -11.18 2.43
C LYS A 463 -17.83 -12.33 1.41
N LYS A 464 -17.04 -12.22 0.35
CA LYS A 464 -16.92 -13.22 -0.71
C LYS A 464 -16.03 -14.42 -0.38
N ASP A 465 -15.24 -14.36 0.69
CA ASP A 465 -14.37 -15.46 1.13
C ASP A 465 -15.04 -16.32 2.22
N ILE A 466 -16.23 -15.92 2.70
CA ILE A 466 -17.02 -16.71 3.65
C ILE A 466 -17.32 -18.07 3.03
N ILE A 467 -17.11 -19.12 3.82
CA ILE A 467 -17.38 -20.51 3.45
C ILE A 467 -18.71 -20.93 4.06
N ILE A 468 -19.65 -21.41 3.25
CA ILE A 468 -20.96 -21.82 3.73
C ILE A 468 -20.98 -23.32 3.94
N VAL A 469 -20.77 -23.76 5.18
CA VAL A 469 -20.74 -25.20 5.55
C VAL A 469 -22.07 -25.59 6.20
N SER A 470 -22.89 -26.37 5.51
CA SER A 470 -24.23 -26.81 6.01
C SER A 470 -25.11 -25.66 6.51
N GLY A 471 -25.05 -24.49 5.83
CA GLY A 471 -25.78 -23.28 6.20
C GLY A 471 -25.11 -22.40 7.28
N PHE A 472 -23.96 -22.80 7.80
CA PHE A 472 -23.18 -22.00 8.75
C PHE A 472 -22.09 -21.19 8.04
N ASN A 473 -22.00 -19.90 8.37
CA ASN A 473 -20.92 -19.06 7.90
C ASN A 473 -19.62 -19.39 8.64
N VAL A 474 -18.61 -19.82 7.90
CA VAL A 474 -17.26 -20.08 8.38
C VAL A 474 -16.32 -19.01 7.80
N TYR A 475 -15.57 -18.36 8.67
CA TYR A 475 -14.68 -17.27 8.34
C TYR A 475 -13.24 -17.77 8.23
N PRO A 476 -12.62 -17.73 7.04
CA PRO A 476 -11.21 -18.14 6.82
C PRO A 476 -10.24 -17.55 7.82
N ASN A 477 -10.32 -16.24 8.06
CA ASN A 477 -9.38 -15.55 8.95
C ASN A 477 -9.47 -16.03 10.42
N GLU A 478 -10.65 -16.48 10.88
CA GLU A 478 -10.81 -17.06 12.21
C GLU A 478 -10.00 -18.36 12.35
N ILE A 479 -10.09 -19.22 11.32
CA ILE A 479 -9.35 -20.48 11.30
C ILE A 479 -7.84 -20.22 11.15
N GLU A 480 -7.46 -19.36 10.21
CA GLU A 480 -6.06 -18.97 9.99
C GLU A 480 -5.43 -18.40 11.28
N GLY A 481 -6.14 -17.51 11.98
CA GLY A 481 -5.67 -16.92 13.24
C GLY A 481 -5.41 -17.93 14.36
N VAL A 482 -6.17 -19.02 14.43
CA VAL A 482 -5.94 -20.11 15.38
C VAL A 482 -4.80 -21.01 14.92
N VAL A 483 -4.79 -21.42 13.64
CA VAL A 483 -3.75 -22.29 13.08
C VAL A 483 -2.35 -21.65 13.15
N MET A 484 -2.25 -20.34 12.98
CA MET A 484 -1.01 -19.59 13.15
C MET A 484 -0.43 -19.59 14.58
N ARG A 485 -1.18 -20.07 15.59
CA ARG A 485 -0.66 -20.26 16.95
C ARG A 485 0.10 -21.59 17.11
N HIS A 486 -0.02 -22.48 16.13
CA HIS A 486 0.70 -23.75 16.16
C HIS A 486 2.21 -23.52 15.96
N PRO A 487 3.09 -24.02 16.85
CA PRO A 487 4.53 -23.67 16.87
C PRO A 487 5.29 -24.06 15.60
N LYS A 488 4.78 -25.01 14.81
CA LYS A 488 5.40 -25.48 13.57
C LYS A 488 4.81 -24.82 12.31
N VAL A 489 3.96 -23.80 12.43
CA VAL A 489 3.33 -23.11 11.28
C VAL A 489 3.95 -21.75 11.07
N VAL A 490 4.43 -21.48 9.86
CA VAL A 490 4.95 -20.17 9.43
C VAL A 490 3.85 -19.33 8.81
N ASN A 491 2.99 -19.96 8.00
CA ASN A 491 1.91 -19.28 7.29
C ASN A 491 0.81 -20.27 6.93
N CYS A 492 -0.43 -19.79 6.79
CA CYS A 492 -1.52 -20.62 6.34
C CYS A 492 -2.56 -19.82 5.56
N ALA A 493 -3.38 -20.53 4.80
CA ALA A 493 -4.52 -19.96 4.08
C ALA A 493 -5.68 -20.95 4.08
N VAL A 494 -6.89 -20.42 4.21
CA VAL A 494 -8.14 -21.20 4.20
C VAL A 494 -8.99 -20.77 3.02
N ILE A 495 -9.57 -21.77 2.33
CA ILE A 495 -10.57 -21.55 1.28
C ILE A 495 -11.74 -22.51 1.44
N GLY A 496 -12.89 -22.12 0.87
CA GLY A 496 -14.01 -23.04 0.62
C GLY A 496 -13.76 -23.85 -0.64
N VAL A 497 -14.14 -25.13 -0.60
CA VAL A 497 -14.19 -26.01 -1.75
C VAL A 497 -15.56 -26.70 -1.80
N PRO A 498 -16.09 -27.03 -3.00
CA PRO A 498 -17.37 -27.72 -3.11
C PRO A 498 -17.37 -29.05 -2.35
N ASP A 499 -18.46 -29.36 -1.68
CA ASP A 499 -18.67 -30.60 -0.93
C ASP A 499 -20.12 -31.07 -1.07
N GLU A 500 -20.30 -32.30 -1.52
CA GLU A 500 -21.63 -32.86 -1.81
C GLU A 500 -22.59 -32.92 -0.60
N ARG A 501 -22.07 -33.00 0.64
CA ARG A 501 -22.87 -33.14 1.85
C ARG A 501 -23.13 -31.83 2.56
N SER A 502 -22.21 -30.89 2.49
CA SER A 502 -22.26 -29.64 3.26
C SER A 502 -22.39 -28.38 2.38
N GLY A 503 -22.50 -28.53 1.05
CA GLY A 503 -22.42 -27.43 0.10
C GLY A 503 -20.96 -27.02 -0.14
N GLU A 504 -20.30 -26.52 0.90
CA GLU A 504 -18.86 -26.26 0.91
C GLU A 504 -18.18 -26.98 2.08
N ALA A 505 -16.86 -27.15 1.96
CA ALA A 505 -15.98 -27.65 3.01
C ALA A 505 -14.75 -26.77 3.15
N VAL A 506 -14.22 -26.71 4.36
CA VAL A 506 -12.99 -25.98 4.67
C VAL A 506 -11.78 -26.76 4.15
N LYS A 507 -10.93 -26.09 3.35
CA LYS A 507 -9.61 -26.57 2.92
C LYS A 507 -8.53 -25.64 3.44
N LEU A 508 -7.55 -26.21 4.14
CA LEU A 508 -6.45 -25.50 4.79
C LEU A 508 -5.14 -25.79 4.06
N PHE A 509 -4.45 -24.72 3.67
CA PHE A 509 -3.06 -24.78 3.18
C PHE A 509 -2.13 -24.26 4.26
N VAL A 510 -1.01 -24.96 4.50
CA VAL A 510 -0.05 -24.61 5.55
C VAL A 510 1.37 -24.63 5.01
N VAL A 511 2.14 -23.61 5.37
CA VAL A 511 3.60 -23.56 5.20
C VAL A 511 4.23 -23.88 6.54
N PRO A 512 4.87 -25.05 6.70
CA PRO A 512 5.51 -25.44 7.95
C PRO A 512 6.89 -24.78 8.11
N CYS A 513 7.31 -24.49 9.36
CA CYS A 513 8.70 -24.17 9.69
C CYS A 513 9.52 -25.44 10.05
N ASP A 514 8.84 -26.55 10.25
CA ASP A 514 9.42 -27.82 10.63
C ASP A 514 8.86 -28.93 9.72
N SER A 515 9.73 -29.64 9.03
CA SER A 515 9.36 -30.74 8.13
C SER A 515 8.71 -31.95 8.86
N SER A 516 8.74 -31.98 10.19
CA SER A 516 8.06 -33.00 11.00
C SER A 516 6.55 -32.77 11.15
N LEU A 517 6.04 -31.56 10.77
CA LEU A 517 4.62 -31.27 10.84
C LEU A 517 3.82 -32.14 9.88
N THR A 518 2.78 -32.80 10.37
CA THR A 518 1.89 -33.63 9.55
C THR A 518 0.47 -33.05 9.48
N ALA A 519 -0.28 -33.47 8.45
CA ALA A 519 -1.69 -33.09 8.32
C ALA A 519 -2.54 -33.66 9.45
N GLU A 520 -2.19 -34.82 9.98
CA GLU A 520 -2.84 -35.47 11.13
C GLU A 520 -2.65 -34.69 12.40
N GLU A 521 -1.43 -34.19 12.68
CA GLU A 521 -1.11 -33.32 13.81
C GLU A 521 -1.94 -32.03 13.75
N LEU A 522 -1.97 -31.37 12.58
CA LEU A 522 -2.78 -30.18 12.36
C LEU A 522 -4.29 -30.46 12.51
N LYS A 523 -4.74 -31.61 12.03
CA LYS A 523 -6.15 -31.99 12.16
C LYS A 523 -6.55 -32.25 13.61
N ALA A 524 -5.65 -32.83 14.40
CA ALA A 524 -5.86 -33.01 15.83
C ALA A 524 -5.92 -31.64 16.54
N PHE A 525 -4.97 -30.74 16.23
CA PHE A 525 -4.97 -29.37 16.73
C PHE A 525 -6.26 -28.61 16.39
N CYS A 526 -6.74 -28.73 15.15
CA CYS A 526 -7.99 -28.10 14.74
C CYS A 526 -9.21 -28.67 15.47
N LYS A 527 -9.24 -29.97 15.76
CA LYS A 527 -10.33 -30.62 16.51
C LYS A 527 -10.43 -30.13 17.96
N GLU A 528 -9.32 -29.79 18.58
CA GLU A 528 -9.26 -29.25 19.92
C GLU A 528 -9.74 -27.79 20.01
N ASN A 529 -9.60 -27.06 18.91
CA ASN A 529 -9.82 -25.60 18.89
C ASN A 529 -11.10 -25.18 18.16
N PHE A 530 -11.75 -26.06 17.36
CA PHE A 530 -12.88 -25.69 16.53
C PHE A 530 -14.10 -26.60 16.71
N THR A 531 -15.26 -26.02 16.49
CA THR A 531 -16.52 -26.78 16.30
C THR A 531 -16.45 -27.57 14.99
N ALA A 532 -17.22 -28.66 14.91
CA ALA A 532 -17.13 -29.65 13.83
C ALA A 532 -17.19 -29.07 12.40
N TYR A 533 -18.06 -28.09 12.17
CA TYR A 533 -18.24 -27.49 10.84
C TYR A 533 -17.09 -26.56 10.40
N LYS A 534 -16.23 -26.10 11.34
CA LYS A 534 -15.03 -25.30 11.07
C LYS A 534 -13.77 -26.14 10.85
N ILE A 535 -13.81 -27.43 11.18
CA ILE A 535 -12.63 -28.30 11.07
C ILE A 535 -12.32 -28.54 9.59
N PRO A 536 -11.08 -28.27 9.12
CA PRO A 536 -10.70 -28.53 7.74
C PRO A 536 -10.89 -30.00 7.35
N LYS A 537 -11.64 -30.25 6.28
CA LYS A 537 -11.77 -31.58 5.68
C LYS A 537 -10.48 -31.97 4.94
N GLN A 538 -9.82 -31.00 4.33
CA GLN A 538 -8.57 -31.18 3.59
C GLN A 538 -7.49 -30.27 4.18
N ILE A 539 -6.28 -30.83 4.38
CA ILE A 539 -5.10 -30.08 4.84
C ILE A 539 -3.96 -30.38 3.85
N VAL A 540 -3.38 -29.33 3.28
CA VAL A 540 -2.31 -29.43 2.29
C VAL A 540 -1.09 -28.67 2.79
N LEU A 541 0.04 -29.36 2.95
CA LEU A 541 1.33 -28.75 3.26
C LEU A 541 1.97 -28.23 1.96
N ARG A 542 2.50 -27.01 1.98
CA ARG A 542 3.18 -26.35 0.85
C ARG A 542 4.46 -25.68 1.30
N GLU A 543 5.40 -25.51 0.37
CA GLU A 543 6.63 -24.76 0.60
C GLU A 543 6.37 -23.25 0.66
N SER A 544 5.36 -22.76 -0.06
CA SER A 544 4.98 -21.35 -0.10
C SER A 544 3.51 -21.18 -0.47
N LEU A 545 2.95 -20.02 -0.16
CA LEU A 545 1.62 -19.57 -0.60
C LEU A 545 1.75 -18.51 -1.70
N PRO A 546 0.82 -18.46 -2.67
CA PRO A 546 0.80 -17.38 -3.66
C PRO A 546 0.47 -16.05 -2.98
N MET A 547 1.28 -15.02 -3.27
CA MET A 547 1.15 -13.70 -2.63
C MET A 547 1.23 -12.57 -3.64
N THR A 548 0.50 -11.49 -3.35
CA THR A 548 0.68 -10.22 -4.05
C THR A 548 2.07 -9.61 -3.74
N PRO A 549 2.53 -8.61 -4.52
CA PRO A 549 3.74 -7.85 -4.20
C PRO A 549 3.75 -7.18 -2.83
N VAL A 550 2.57 -6.89 -2.29
CA VAL A 550 2.38 -6.32 -0.94
C VAL A 550 2.16 -7.39 0.13
N GLY A 551 2.48 -8.66 -0.14
CA GLY A 551 2.46 -9.75 0.85
C GLY A 551 1.08 -10.28 1.24
N LYS A 552 0.02 -9.97 0.46
CA LYS A 552 -1.34 -10.50 0.66
C LYS A 552 -1.51 -11.84 -0.06
N ILE A 553 -2.10 -12.82 0.63
CA ILE A 553 -2.34 -14.16 0.05
C ILE A 553 -3.38 -14.06 -1.08
N LEU A 554 -3.06 -14.68 -2.22
CA LEU A 554 -3.93 -14.79 -3.40
C LEU A 554 -4.80 -16.04 -3.29
N ARG A 555 -5.89 -15.98 -2.50
CA ARG A 555 -6.81 -17.12 -2.31
C ARG A 555 -7.43 -17.62 -3.62
N ARG A 556 -7.55 -16.76 -4.63
CA ARG A 556 -8.03 -17.15 -5.96
C ARG A 556 -7.13 -18.22 -6.59
N GLU A 557 -5.81 -18.02 -6.59
CA GLU A 557 -4.87 -19.01 -7.15
C GLU A 557 -4.90 -20.33 -6.39
N LEU A 558 -5.23 -20.28 -5.09
CA LEU A 558 -5.43 -21.49 -4.29
C LEU A 558 -6.72 -22.22 -4.68
N ARG A 559 -7.79 -21.51 -5.05
CA ARG A 559 -9.05 -22.09 -5.55
C ARG A 559 -8.86 -22.71 -6.93
N ASP A 560 -8.12 -22.05 -7.83
CA ASP A 560 -7.85 -22.54 -9.20
C ASP A 560 -7.00 -23.83 -9.21
N THR A 561 -6.31 -24.14 -8.11
CA THR A 561 -5.46 -25.33 -7.94
C THR A 561 -6.03 -26.35 -6.93
N ALA A 562 -7.28 -26.15 -6.47
CA ALA A 562 -7.88 -26.92 -5.36
C ALA A 562 -8.62 -28.21 -5.81
#